data_6e99d425adbaa268be0fc4510a1602b1
#
_entry.id   6e99d425adbaa268be0fc4510a1602b1
#
_cell.length_a   1.000
_cell.length_b   1.000
_cell.length_c   1.000
_cell.angle_alpha   90.00
_cell.angle_beta   90.00
_cell.angle_gamma   90.00
#
_symmetry.space_group_name_H-M   'P 1'
#
loop_
_entity.id
_entity.type
_entity.pdbx_description
1 polymer ?
#
loop_
_entity_poly.entity_id
_entity_poly.type
_entity_poly.pdbx_seq_one_letter_code
_entity_poly.pdbx_strand_id
1 'polypeptide(L)'
;MNVHVTNVYGFSPNSVTLLSQMEVRNIGRIFGFNELAVYRYDYSEEPWSELNSRYDGIIARVSRGDIVFFQSPTWNSVEWDNGLVDKLKAYGCRIVMFVQDVPPLMFELNYYLMPKYISMYNKAEVIVVPSEKMYFKLVEEGLTVKKYVVQKMWDFTV
;
A
#
# COMPACT_ATOMS: atom_id res chain seq x y z
N MET A 1 -6.30 -17.56 -9.85
CA MET A 1 -6.30 -16.38 -8.98
C MET A 1 -5.09 -16.47 -8.09
N ASN A 2 -4.18 -15.52 -8.20
CA ASN A 2 -3.00 -15.41 -7.36
C ASN A 2 -3.17 -14.27 -6.35
N VAL A 3 -2.37 -14.33 -5.29
CA VAL A 3 -2.28 -13.26 -4.31
C VAL A 3 -0.87 -12.68 -4.36
N HIS A 4 -0.79 -11.37 -4.35
CA HIS A 4 0.46 -10.61 -4.40
C HIS A 4 0.55 -9.70 -3.18
N VAL A 5 1.77 -9.37 -2.77
CA VAL A 5 2.05 -8.41 -1.70
C VAL A 5 3.12 -7.43 -2.17
N THR A 6 2.88 -6.13 -2.01
CA THR A 6 3.91 -5.13 -2.26
C THR A 6 4.97 -5.19 -1.17
N ASN A 7 6.23 -4.94 -1.55
CA ASN A 7 7.34 -4.78 -0.61
C ASN A 7 8.22 -3.64 -1.10
N VAL A 8 8.56 -2.72 -0.19
CA VAL A 8 9.29 -1.51 -0.53
C VAL A 8 10.77 -1.68 -0.31
N TYR A 9 11.55 -1.23 -1.27
CA TYR A 9 13.01 -1.18 -1.27
C TYR A 9 13.49 0.28 -1.37
N GLY A 10 14.77 0.50 -1.13
CA GLY A 10 15.38 1.85 -1.23
C GLY A 10 15.41 2.61 0.09
N PHE A 11 15.19 1.93 1.22
CA PHE A 11 15.39 2.48 2.56
C PHE A 11 16.70 2.00 3.19
N SER A 12 17.13 2.74 4.23
CA SER A 12 18.17 2.23 5.11
C SER A 12 17.78 0.89 5.72
N PRO A 13 18.69 -0.08 5.82
CA PRO A 13 18.43 -1.40 6.42
C PRO A 13 17.89 -1.34 7.86
N ASN A 14 18.13 -0.23 8.56
CA ASN A 14 17.70 -0.03 9.95
C ASN A 14 16.36 0.69 10.08
N SER A 15 15.64 0.91 8.96
CA SER A 15 14.34 1.56 8.99
C SER A 15 13.26 0.63 9.56
N VAL A 16 12.55 1.10 10.59
CA VAL A 16 11.40 0.37 11.17
C VAL A 16 10.31 0.13 10.12
N THR A 17 10.09 1.11 9.24
CA THR A 17 9.14 0.99 8.12
C THR A 17 9.49 -0.17 7.19
N LEU A 18 10.76 -0.33 6.86
CA LEU A 18 11.23 -1.45 6.04
C LEU A 18 10.98 -2.78 6.75
N LEU A 19 11.29 -2.87 8.03
CA LEU A 19 11.15 -4.10 8.81
C LEU A 19 9.68 -4.57 8.86
N SER A 20 8.74 -3.68 9.13
CA SER A 20 7.32 -4.05 9.19
C SER A 20 6.76 -4.48 7.83
N GLN A 21 7.15 -3.81 6.75
CA GLN A 21 6.74 -4.21 5.41
C GLN A 21 7.37 -5.53 4.96
N MET A 22 8.63 -5.75 5.30
CA MET A 22 9.30 -7.04 5.06
C MET A 22 8.63 -8.18 5.80
N GLU A 23 8.16 -7.94 7.01
CA GLU A 23 7.50 -8.97 7.82
C GLU A 23 6.17 -9.39 7.19
N VAL A 24 5.36 -8.44 6.74
CA VAL A 24 4.13 -8.75 5.97
C VAL A 24 4.46 -9.57 4.71
N ARG A 25 5.51 -9.19 3.99
CA ARG A 25 5.99 -9.93 2.82
C ARG A 25 6.43 -11.35 3.20
N ASN A 26 7.16 -11.52 4.31
CA ASN A 26 7.64 -12.83 4.76
C ASN A 26 6.46 -13.75 5.12
N ILE A 27 5.49 -13.22 5.87
CA ILE A 27 4.25 -13.94 6.19
C ILE A 27 3.50 -14.31 4.89
N GLY A 28 3.37 -13.37 3.97
CA GLY A 28 2.74 -13.63 2.67
C GLY A 28 3.40 -14.79 1.91
N ARG A 29 4.75 -14.88 1.95
CA ARG A 29 5.49 -15.98 1.32
C ARG A 29 5.12 -17.34 1.90
N ILE A 30 4.89 -17.43 3.21
CA ILE A 30 4.46 -18.68 3.86
C ILE A 30 3.12 -19.14 3.28
N PHE A 31 2.25 -18.19 2.92
CA PHE A 31 0.96 -18.46 2.29
C PHE A 31 1.01 -18.53 0.75
N GLY A 32 2.18 -18.50 0.15
CA GLY A 32 2.36 -18.60 -1.29
C GLY A 32 2.07 -17.30 -2.07
N PHE A 33 2.10 -16.13 -1.40
CA PHE A 33 1.93 -14.84 -2.08
C PHE A 33 3.16 -14.52 -2.93
N ASN A 34 2.93 -13.89 -4.07
CA ASN A 34 3.98 -13.34 -4.91
C ASN A 34 4.36 -11.94 -4.44
N GLU A 35 5.62 -11.61 -4.48
CA GLU A 35 6.11 -10.27 -4.17
C GLU A 35 5.98 -9.34 -5.38
N LEU A 36 5.50 -8.12 -5.14
CA LEU A 36 5.61 -6.99 -6.06
C LEU A 36 6.61 -6.01 -5.47
N ALA A 37 7.78 -5.93 -6.08
CA ALA A 37 8.85 -5.04 -5.62
C ALA A 37 8.55 -3.59 -6.00
N VAL A 38 8.52 -2.72 -5.01
CA VAL A 38 8.33 -1.28 -5.16
C VAL A 38 9.59 -0.58 -4.66
N TYR A 39 10.19 0.26 -5.47
CA TYR A 39 11.38 1.00 -5.09
C TYR A 39 11.03 2.44 -4.73
N ARG A 40 11.54 2.90 -3.59
CA ARG A 40 11.54 4.31 -3.27
C ARG A 40 12.67 5.00 -4.02
N TYR A 41 12.36 6.04 -4.78
CA TYR A 41 13.31 6.79 -5.60
C TYR A 41 12.81 8.23 -5.80
N ASP A 42 13.67 9.10 -6.27
CA ASP A 42 13.26 10.44 -6.68
C ASP A 42 12.67 10.39 -8.10
N TYR A 43 11.35 10.63 -8.18
CA TYR A 43 10.61 10.61 -9.45
C TYR A 43 10.05 11.99 -9.85
N SER A 44 10.43 13.04 -9.13
CA SER A 44 9.81 14.37 -9.24
C SER A 44 9.85 14.97 -10.65
N GLU A 45 10.86 14.62 -11.44
CA GLU A 45 11.02 15.07 -12.83
C GLU A 45 10.73 13.96 -13.87
N GLU A 46 10.21 12.83 -13.43
CA GLU A 46 9.97 11.70 -14.33
C GLU A 46 8.76 11.97 -15.23
N PRO A 47 8.89 11.83 -16.57
CA PRO A 47 7.75 11.92 -17.47
C PRO A 47 6.70 10.85 -17.18
N TRP A 48 5.44 11.18 -17.40
CA TRP A 48 4.33 10.24 -17.21
C TRP A 48 4.52 8.90 -17.93
N SER A 49 5.09 8.95 -19.15
CA SER A 49 5.35 7.73 -19.92
C SER A 49 6.32 6.78 -19.24
N GLU A 50 7.36 7.32 -18.58
CA GLU A 50 8.33 6.50 -17.84
C GLU A 50 7.71 5.95 -16.56
N LEU A 51 7.00 6.79 -15.79
CA LEU A 51 6.29 6.37 -14.59
C LEU A 51 5.28 5.26 -14.90
N ASN A 52 4.52 5.40 -15.98
CA ASN A 52 3.57 4.39 -16.42
C ASN A 52 4.28 3.07 -16.78
N SER A 53 5.44 3.14 -17.44
CA SER A 53 6.25 1.96 -17.73
C SER A 53 6.78 1.28 -16.47
N ARG A 54 7.11 2.04 -15.43
CA ARG A 54 7.51 1.46 -14.12
C ARG A 54 6.35 0.71 -13.48
N TYR A 55 5.14 1.28 -13.51
CA TYR A 55 3.96 0.57 -13.02
C TYR A 55 3.74 -0.73 -13.80
N ASP A 56 3.85 -0.70 -15.12
CA ASP A 56 3.73 -1.90 -15.95
C ASP A 56 4.77 -2.96 -15.56
N GLY A 57 6.00 -2.54 -15.27
CA GLY A 57 7.05 -3.45 -14.78
C GLY A 57 6.73 -4.07 -13.44
N ILE A 58 6.22 -3.27 -12.48
CA ILE A 58 5.84 -3.76 -11.13
C ILE A 58 4.74 -4.80 -11.24
N ILE A 59 3.73 -4.57 -12.08
CA ILE A 59 2.56 -5.46 -12.21
C ILE A 59 2.69 -6.52 -13.30
N ALA A 60 3.86 -6.67 -13.92
CA ALA A 60 4.05 -7.54 -15.10
C ALA A 60 3.61 -9.00 -14.91
N ARG A 61 3.66 -9.52 -13.68
CA ARG A 61 3.22 -10.89 -13.39
C ARG A 61 1.80 -10.99 -12.83
N VAL A 62 1.11 -9.86 -12.69
CA VAL A 62 -0.26 -9.81 -12.14
C VAL A 62 -1.25 -10.12 -13.25
N SER A 63 -2.29 -10.88 -12.93
CA SER A 63 -3.37 -11.22 -13.84
C SER A 63 -4.71 -10.62 -13.38
N ARG A 64 -5.62 -10.44 -14.32
CA ARG A 64 -6.98 -9.99 -14.03
C ARG A 64 -7.65 -10.92 -13.00
N GLY A 65 -8.25 -10.34 -11.98
CA GLY A 65 -8.91 -11.07 -10.90
C GLY A 65 -7.99 -11.46 -9.74
N ASP A 66 -6.68 -11.20 -9.85
CA ASP A 66 -5.75 -11.41 -8.74
C ASP A 66 -6.04 -10.45 -7.59
N ILE A 67 -5.55 -10.79 -6.40
CA ILE A 67 -5.64 -9.98 -5.19
C ILE A 67 -4.27 -9.39 -4.91
N VAL A 68 -4.22 -8.10 -4.61
CA VAL A 68 -2.99 -7.40 -4.23
C VAL A 68 -3.14 -6.82 -2.83
N PHE A 69 -2.29 -7.29 -1.91
CA PHE A 69 -2.05 -6.64 -0.62
C PHE A 69 -1.12 -5.48 -0.87
N PHE A 70 -1.69 -4.28 -0.90
CA PHE A 70 -0.96 -3.04 -1.10
C PHE A 70 -0.58 -2.46 0.26
N GLN A 71 0.69 -2.47 0.60
CA GLN A 71 1.21 -1.89 1.83
C GLN A 71 1.39 -0.38 1.66
N SER A 72 0.62 0.40 2.41
CA SER A 72 0.63 1.86 2.37
C SER A 72 1.26 2.44 3.64
N PRO A 73 2.12 3.47 3.51
CA PRO A 73 2.59 4.10 2.28
C PRO A 73 3.81 3.39 1.68
N THR A 74 4.09 3.62 0.39
CA THR A 74 5.38 3.21 -0.21
C THR A 74 6.49 4.22 0.05
N TRP A 75 6.15 5.39 0.57
CA TRP A 75 7.03 6.53 0.83
C TRP A 75 7.59 7.19 -0.43
N ASN A 76 7.04 6.90 -1.61
CA ASN A 76 7.23 7.73 -2.79
C ASN A 76 6.41 9.03 -2.65
N SER A 77 5.12 8.95 -2.91
CA SER A 77 4.11 9.94 -2.51
C SER A 77 2.72 9.31 -2.63
N VAL A 78 1.70 9.99 -2.14
CA VAL A 78 0.31 9.51 -2.30
C VAL A 78 -0.13 9.51 -3.77
N GLU A 79 0.35 10.43 -4.58
CA GLU A 79 0.09 10.48 -6.03
C GLU A 79 0.69 9.27 -6.72
N TRP A 80 1.93 8.92 -6.39
CA TRP A 80 2.62 7.76 -6.92
C TRP A 80 1.90 6.46 -6.52
N ASP A 81 1.58 6.32 -5.24
CA ASP A 81 0.86 5.16 -4.70
C ASP A 81 -0.52 5.01 -5.36
N ASN A 82 -1.25 6.12 -5.47
CA ASN A 82 -2.57 6.13 -6.09
C ASN A 82 -2.51 5.76 -7.58
N GLY A 83 -1.47 6.19 -8.29
CA GLY A 83 -1.24 5.81 -9.69
C GLY A 83 -1.05 4.30 -9.85
N LEU A 84 -0.28 3.66 -8.98
CA LEU A 84 -0.11 2.21 -8.99
C LEU A 84 -1.41 1.48 -8.63
N VAL A 85 -2.15 1.97 -7.63
CA VAL A 85 -3.47 1.42 -7.28
C VAL A 85 -4.45 1.54 -8.45
N ASP A 86 -4.50 2.69 -9.13
CA ASP A 86 -5.34 2.88 -10.32
C ASP A 86 -4.96 1.92 -11.45
N LYS A 87 -3.67 1.71 -11.67
CA LYS A 87 -3.19 0.75 -12.67
C LYS A 87 -3.66 -0.67 -12.36
N LEU A 88 -3.54 -1.11 -11.12
CA LEU A 88 -4.01 -2.41 -10.64
C LEU A 88 -5.53 -2.56 -10.78
N LYS A 89 -6.29 -1.54 -10.41
CA LYS A 89 -7.76 -1.55 -10.55
C LYS A 89 -8.18 -1.58 -12.02
N ALA A 90 -7.54 -0.79 -12.88
CA ALA A 90 -7.79 -0.80 -14.32
C ALA A 90 -7.49 -2.16 -14.95
N TYR A 91 -6.50 -2.87 -14.44
CA TYR A 91 -6.15 -4.23 -14.87
C TYR A 91 -7.15 -5.28 -14.36
N GLY A 92 -8.04 -4.94 -13.43
CA GLY A 92 -9.08 -5.80 -12.90
C GLY A 92 -8.69 -6.56 -11.63
N CYS A 93 -7.71 -6.05 -10.89
CA CYS A 93 -7.31 -6.62 -9.60
C CYS A 93 -8.21 -6.15 -8.46
N ARG A 94 -8.26 -6.96 -7.40
CA ARG A 94 -8.86 -6.60 -6.12
C ARG A 94 -7.77 -6.17 -5.15
N ILE A 95 -8.02 -5.08 -4.42
CA ILE A 95 -7.04 -4.49 -3.51
C ILE A 95 -7.43 -4.77 -2.06
N VAL A 96 -6.47 -5.27 -1.31
CA VAL A 96 -6.48 -5.23 0.15
C VAL A 96 -5.49 -4.15 0.55
N MET A 97 -5.98 -3.03 1.09
CA MET A 97 -5.13 -1.93 1.52
C MET A 97 -4.60 -2.25 2.92
N PHE A 98 -3.30 -2.49 3.02
CA PHE A 98 -2.64 -2.73 4.29
C PHE A 98 -2.01 -1.42 4.79
N VAL A 99 -2.67 -0.77 5.75
CA VAL A 99 -2.24 0.52 6.29
C VAL A 99 -1.21 0.29 7.38
N GLN A 100 0.05 0.61 7.06
CA GLN A 100 1.16 0.62 8.02
C GLN A 100 1.16 1.92 8.81
N ASP A 101 1.16 3.04 8.08
CA ASP A 101 1.15 4.39 8.59
C ASP A 101 0.20 5.27 7.76
N VAL A 102 -0.28 6.34 8.37
CA VAL A 102 -1.07 7.38 7.69
C VAL A 102 -0.32 8.71 7.82
N PRO A 103 0.54 9.06 6.85
CA PRO A 103 1.39 10.24 6.93
C PRO A 103 0.68 11.54 7.29
N PRO A 104 -0.55 11.81 6.80
CA PRO A 104 -1.33 12.98 7.24
C PRO A 104 -1.63 13.04 8.74
N LEU A 105 -1.68 11.89 9.43
CA LEU A 105 -1.90 11.83 10.87
C LEU A 105 -0.60 11.85 11.68
N MET A 106 0.53 11.59 11.04
CA MET A 106 1.85 11.60 11.69
C MET A 106 2.43 13.02 11.78
N PHE A 107 2.19 13.83 10.77
CA PHE A 107 2.75 15.18 10.64
C PHE A 107 1.65 16.16 10.27
N GLU A 108 1.42 17.16 11.13
CA GLU A 108 0.38 18.18 10.93
C GLU A 108 0.50 18.89 9.58
N LEU A 109 1.74 19.18 9.15
CA LEU A 109 2.03 19.78 7.84
C LEU A 109 1.57 18.94 6.65
N ASN A 110 1.34 17.65 6.82
CA ASN A 110 0.89 16.74 5.78
C ASN A 110 -0.63 16.52 5.78
N TYR A 111 -1.36 17.11 6.74
CA TYR A 111 -2.80 16.87 6.88
C TYR A 111 -3.61 17.24 5.62
N TYR A 112 -3.14 18.22 4.85
CA TYR A 112 -3.78 18.59 3.58
C TYR A 112 -3.81 17.46 2.55
N LEU A 113 -3.00 16.42 2.72
CA LEU A 113 -2.97 15.23 1.86
C LEU A 113 -4.04 14.20 2.24
N MET A 114 -4.71 14.34 3.38
CA MET A 114 -5.70 13.37 3.87
C MET A 114 -6.76 13.02 2.82
N PRO A 115 -7.38 13.96 2.09
CA PRO A 115 -8.36 13.61 1.07
C PRO A 115 -7.81 12.70 -0.04
N LYS A 116 -6.53 12.84 -0.38
CA LYS A 116 -5.88 12.00 -1.39
C LYS A 116 -5.66 10.57 -0.89
N TYR A 117 -5.22 10.41 0.37
CA TYR A 117 -5.10 9.09 1.01
C TYR A 117 -6.45 8.40 1.13
N ILE A 118 -7.47 9.10 1.57
CA ILE A 118 -8.83 8.56 1.67
C ILE A 118 -9.37 8.15 0.30
N SER A 119 -9.17 8.97 -0.73
CA SER A 119 -9.56 8.63 -2.11
C SER A 119 -8.88 7.33 -2.58
N MET A 120 -7.61 7.16 -2.28
CA MET A 120 -6.87 5.93 -2.60
C MET A 120 -7.40 4.73 -1.81
N TYR A 121 -7.57 4.87 -0.50
CA TYR A 121 -8.07 3.79 0.36
C TYR A 121 -9.47 3.32 -0.04
N ASN A 122 -10.32 4.24 -0.48
CA ASN A 122 -11.69 3.93 -0.93
C ASN A 122 -11.75 3.07 -2.21
N LYS A 123 -10.62 2.85 -2.89
CA LYS A 123 -10.52 1.93 -4.04
C LYS A 123 -10.33 0.48 -3.62
N ALA A 124 -10.05 0.22 -2.34
CA ALA A 124 -9.87 -1.13 -1.81
C ALA A 124 -11.20 -1.82 -1.50
N GLU A 125 -11.20 -3.13 -1.58
CA GLU A 125 -12.32 -3.98 -1.14
C GLU A 125 -12.26 -4.25 0.37
N VAL A 126 -11.04 -4.30 0.92
CA VAL A 126 -10.78 -4.53 2.34
C VAL A 126 -9.65 -3.62 2.77
N ILE A 127 -9.72 -3.13 4.00
CA ILE A 127 -8.64 -2.37 4.63
C ILE A 127 -8.15 -3.08 5.89
N VAL A 128 -6.84 -3.20 6.03
CA VAL A 128 -6.18 -3.70 7.25
C VAL A 128 -5.58 -2.51 7.96
N VAL A 129 -5.91 -2.34 9.21
CA VAL A 129 -5.50 -1.20 10.04
C VAL A 129 -4.86 -1.65 11.35
N PRO A 130 -3.97 -0.86 11.94
CA PRO A 130 -3.30 -1.25 13.19
C PRO A 130 -4.24 -1.28 14.40
N SER A 131 -5.33 -0.49 14.39
CA SER A 131 -6.28 -0.43 15.50
C SER A 131 -7.68 -0.03 15.04
N GLU A 132 -8.70 -0.35 15.83
CA GLU A 132 -10.06 0.15 15.60
C GLU A 132 -10.13 1.68 15.65
N LYS A 133 -9.36 2.29 16.54
CA LYS A 133 -9.26 3.75 16.65
C LYS A 133 -8.80 4.37 15.32
N MET A 134 -7.82 3.76 14.67
CA MET A 134 -7.37 4.20 13.34
C MET A 134 -8.47 4.05 12.30
N TYR A 135 -9.17 2.92 12.28
CA TYR A 135 -10.28 2.72 11.36
C TYR A 135 -11.35 3.80 11.50
N PHE A 136 -11.83 4.05 12.71
CA PHE A 136 -12.85 5.06 12.95
C PHE A 136 -12.36 6.47 12.65
N LYS A 137 -11.09 6.77 12.90
CA LYS A 137 -10.48 8.04 12.47
C LYS A 137 -10.52 8.20 10.95
N LEU A 138 -10.18 7.17 10.21
CA LEU A 138 -10.27 7.21 8.74
C LEU A 138 -11.72 7.34 8.25
N VAL A 139 -12.69 6.72 8.93
CA VAL A 139 -14.12 6.90 8.63
C VAL A 139 -14.56 8.36 8.83
N GLU A 140 -14.12 9.00 9.92
CA GLU A 140 -14.37 10.44 10.13
C GLU A 140 -13.80 11.30 8.99
N GLU A 141 -12.68 10.88 8.41
CA GLU A 141 -12.04 11.58 7.28
C GLU A 141 -12.64 11.23 5.91
N GLY A 142 -13.63 10.33 5.86
CA GLY A 142 -14.36 9.99 4.63
C GLY A 142 -14.10 8.59 4.07
N LEU A 143 -13.48 7.69 4.83
CA LEU A 143 -13.32 6.29 4.42
C LEU A 143 -14.69 5.62 4.28
N THR A 144 -14.94 4.98 3.15
CA THR A 144 -16.20 4.27 2.84
C THR A 144 -16.06 2.75 2.84
N VAL A 145 -14.86 2.22 2.94
CA VAL A 145 -14.59 0.78 2.99
C VAL A 145 -15.11 0.21 4.29
N LYS A 146 -16.10 -0.70 4.21
CA LYS A 146 -16.76 -1.27 5.39
C LYS A 146 -16.13 -2.57 5.88
N LYS A 147 -15.42 -3.28 5.00
CA LYS A 147 -14.71 -4.50 5.37
C LYS A 147 -13.33 -4.13 5.88
N TYR A 148 -13.09 -4.34 7.17
CA TYR A 148 -11.79 -4.06 7.76
C TYR A 148 -11.31 -5.18 8.68
N VAL A 149 -10.01 -5.25 8.82
CA VAL A 149 -9.31 -6.15 9.75
C VAL A 149 -8.41 -5.30 10.63
N VAL A 150 -8.47 -5.56 11.94
CA VAL A 150 -7.57 -4.92 12.91
C VAL A 150 -6.40 -5.85 13.17
N GLN A 151 -5.20 -5.40 12.82
CA GLN A 151 -3.99 -6.20 12.95
C GLN A 151 -3.47 -6.26 14.39
N LYS A 152 -3.65 -5.19 15.18
CA LYS A 152 -3.08 -5.05 16.54
C LYS A 152 -1.55 -4.89 16.52
N MET A 153 -0.86 -5.53 17.48
CA MET A 153 0.61 -5.48 17.55
C MET A 153 1.28 -6.49 16.62
N TRP A 154 2.49 -6.15 16.22
CA TRP A 154 3.32 -7.03 15.39
C TRP A 154 4.00 -8.10 16.24
N ASP A 155 3.80 -9.36 15.84
CA ASP A 155 4.67 -10.44 16.26
C ASP A 155 5.63 -10.73 15.09
N PHE A 156 6.91 -10.48 15.32
CA PHE A 156 7.92 -10.81 14.30
C PHE A 156 8.08 -12.32 14.20
N THR A 157 8.18 -12.83 12.97
CA THR A 157 8.54 -14.23 12.75
C THR A 157 9.99 -14.42 13.18
N VAL A 158 10.24 -15.38 14.06
CA VAL A 158 11.56 -15.75 14.56
C VAL A 158 12.26 -16.67 13.55
#